data_a76d611e78ecac397dbb005516d3d63f
#
_entry.id   a76d611e78ecac397dbb005516d3d63f
#
_cell.length_a   1.000
_cell.length_b   1.000
_cell.length_c   1.000
_cell.angle_alpha   90.00
_cell.angle_beta   90.00
_cell.angle_gamma   90.00
#
_symmetry.space_group_name_H-M   'P 1'
#
loop_
_entity.id
_entity.type
_entity.pdbx_description
1 polymer ?
#
loop_
_entity_poly.entity_id
_entity_poly.type
_entity_poly.pdbx_seq_one_letter_code
_entity_poly.pdbx_strand_id
1 'polypeptide(L)'
;MLQRLQQEFGSRICRTYVISMSHTVSDLLEVLLLAKEAGLVDPIAQRAGLLVVPLFETVEDLQGAPAVMGTLFRHPFYLALLGSDGGQPLQEVMLGYSDSNKDSGFLSSNWEIHKAQIALQRLAIEHGIALRIFHGRGGSVGRGGGPAYQAILAQPSGTLSGRIKITEQGEVLASKYSLPELALYNLETVTTA
;
A
#
# COMPACT_ATOMS: atom_id res chain seq x y z
N MET A 1 -4.37 14.31 17.11
CA MET A 1 -5.49 13.34 17.04
C MET A 1 -4.98 11.89 16.98
N LEU A 2 -4.19 11.49 15.99
CA LEU A 2 -3.70 10.09 15.82
C LEU A 2 -2.98 9.55 17.07
N GLN A 3 -2.06 10.33 17.65
CA GLN A 3 -1.35 9.93 18.88
C GLN A 3 -2.32 9.59 20.04
N ARG A 4 -3.36 10.40 20.24
CA ARG A 4 -4.38 10.14 21.28
C ARG A 4 -5.15 8.86 21.00
N LEU A 5 -5.53 8.61 19.74
CA LEU A 5 -6.20 7.36 19.36
C LEU A 5 -5.31 6.14 19.61
N GLN A 6 -4.02 6.24 19.30
CA GLN A 6 -3.08 5.16 19.58
C GLN A 6 -2.86 4.92 21.08
N GLN A 7 -2.87 5.98 21.88
CA GLN A 7 -2.77 5.84 23.35
C GLN A 7 -4.01 5.19 23.96
N GLU A 8 -5.20 5.51 23.43
CA GLU A 8 -6.47 5.01 23.96
C GLU A 8 -6.81 3.59 23.48
N PHE A 9 -6.56 3.28 22.19
CA PHE A 9 -7.00 2.04 21.54
C PHE A 9 -5.85 1.12 21.09
N GLY A 10 -4.61 1.51 21.36
CA GLY A 10 -3.41 0.77 20.98
C GLY A 10 -2.78 1.26 19.66
N SER A 11 -1.47 0.98 19.51
CA SER A 11 -0.64 1.50 18.42
C SER A 11 -1.06 1.03 17.00
N ARG A 12 -1.83 -0.04 16.91
CA ARG A 12 -2.23 -0.64 15.62
C ARG A 12 -3.46 -0.02 14.98
N ILE A 13 -4.25 0.79 15.70
CA ILE A 13 -5.56 1.27 15.23
C ILE A 13 -5.45 2.20 14.01
N CYS A 14 -4.41 3.01 13.94
CA CYS A 14 -4.19 3.98 12.86
C CYS A 14 -2.70 4.12 12.54
N ARG A 15 -2.08 3.02 12.15
CA ARG A 15 -0.64 2.96 11.91
C ARG A 15 -0.22 3.36 10.50
N THR A 16 -1.05 3.14 9.51
CA THR A 16 -0.75 3.49 8.10
C THR A 16 -1.30 4.85 7.75
N TYR A 17 -0.47 5.66 7.09
CA TYR A 17 -0.82 7.00 6.63
C TYR A 17 -0.52 7.10 5.12
N VAL A 18 -1.59 7.10 4.33
CA VAL A 18 -1.48 7.20 2.87
C VAL A 18 -1.33 8.67 2.47
N ILE A 19 -0.38 8.96 1.61
CA ILE A 19 -0.21 10.28 1.00
C ILE A 19 -0.35 10.18 -0.52
N SER A 20 -1.13 11.09 -1.09
CA SER A 20 -1.25 11.28 -2.53
C SER A 20 -0.10 12.12 -3.09
N MET A 21 0.04 12.16 -4.41
CA MET A 21 1.03 12.99 -5.10
C MET A 21 2.47 12.73 -4.61
N SER A 22 2.83 11.45 -4.48
CA SER A 22 4.14 11.02 -4.00
C SER A 22 5.13 10.97 -5.18
N HIS A 23 5.80 12.08 -5.45
CA HIS A 23 6.71 12.22 -6.60
C HIS A 23 8.17 11.98 -6.21
N THR A 24 8.54 12.34 -4.98
CA THR A 24 9.93 12.37 -4.53
C THR A 24 10.11 11.76 -3.13
N VAL A 25 11.36 11.49 -2.79
CA VAL A 25 11.74 11.02 -1.44
C VAL A 25 11.34 12.03 -0.36
N SER A 26 11.43 13.34 -0.65
CA SER A 26 11.10 14.40 0.32
C SER A 26 9.65 14.34 0.76
N ASP A 27 8.71 13.98 -0.12
CA ASP A 27 7.29 13.91 0.21
C ASP A 27 7.01 12.93 1.36
N LEU A 28 7.74 11.79 1.38
CA LEU A 28 7.62 10.82 2.46
C LEU A 28 8.34 11.27 3.74
N LEU A 29 9.52 11.90 3.58
CA LEU A 29 10.31 12.37 4.73
C LEU A 29 9.65 13.55 5.43
N GLU A 30 8.95 14.42 4.73
CA GLU A 30 8.16 15.52 5.30
C GLU A 30 7.06 15.00 6.22
N VAL A 31 6.38 13.92 5.83
CA VAL A 31 5.38 13.26 6.69
C VAL A 31 6.02 12.69 7.95
N LEU A 32 7.20 12.08 7.83
CA LEU A 32 7.94 11.57 8.99
C LEU A 32 8.40 12.70 9.92
N LEU A 33 8.79 13.85 9.37
CA LEU A 33 9.12 15.05 10.16
C LEU A 33 7.92 15.55 10.95
N LEU A 34 6.75 15.68 10.29
CA LEU A 34 5.52 16.07 10.97
C LEU A 34 5.06 15.03 12.00
N ALA A 35 5.24 13.74 11.70
CA ALA A 35 4.91 12.66 12.62
C ALA A 35 5.83 12.66 13.86
N LYS A 36 7.12 13.04 13.69
CA LYS A 36 8.06 13.25 14.80
C LYS A 36 7.58 14.39 15.71
N GLU A 37 7.23 15.54 15.14
CA GLU A 37 6.70 16.68 15.92
C GLU A 37 5.39 16.33 16.64
N ALA A 38 4.59 15.44 16.06
CA ALA A 38 3.36 14.91 16.68
C ALA A 38 3.60 13.79 17.71
N GLY A 39 4.86 13.40 17.99
CA GLY A 39 5.20 12.33 18.91
C GLY A 39 4.85 10.92 18.42
N LEU A 40 4.63 10.74 17.09
CA LEU A 40 4.33 9.45 16.47
C LEU A 40 5.58 8.74 15.93
N VAL A 41 6.69 9.47 15.77
CA VAL A 41 8.00 8.94 15.37
C VAL A 41 9.05 9.42 16.37
N ASP A 42 9.85 8.49 16.87
CA ASP A 42 11.00 8.77 17.71
C ASP A 42 12.28 8.39 16.95
N PRO A 43 13.02 9.38 16.40
CA PRO A 43 14.22 9.12 15.64
C PRO A 43 15.38 8.55 16.47
N ILE A 44 15.45 8.88 17.77
CA ILE A 44 16.51 8.41 18.67
C ILE A 44 16.28 6.94 19.02
N ALA A 45 15.06 6.59 19.41
CA ALA A 45 14.68 5.22 19.71
C ALA A 45 14.39 4.39 18.44
N GLN A 46 14.46 4.98 17.26
CA GLN A 46 14.15 4.35 15.97
C GLN A 46 12.77 3.66 15.96
N ARG A 47 11.77 4.31 16.53
CA ARG A 47 10.40 3.80 16.62
C ARG A 47 9.45 4.63 15.78
N ALA A 48 8.54 3.94 15.07
CA ALA A 48 7.49 4.56 14.29
C ALA A 48 6.12 4.01 14.70
N GLY A 49 5.29 4.86 15.28
CA GLY A 49 3.85 4.61 15.44
C GLY A 49 3.06 4.87 14.16
N LEU A 50 3.72 5.40 13.11
CA LEU A 50 3.12 5.71 11.83
C LEU A 50 4.02 5.22 10.69
N LEU A 51 3.44 4.50 9.73
CA LEU A 51 4.10 4.09 8.49
C LEU A 51 3.52 4.89 7.33
N VAL A 52 4.38 5.55 6.58
CA VAL A 52 3.99 6.33 5.41
C VAL A 52 3.80 5.39 4.21
N VAL A 53 2.66 5.53 3.56
CA VAL A 53 2.29 4.76 2.37
C VAL A 53 2.21 5.74 1.19
N PRO A 54 3.20 5.75 0.29
CA PRO A 54 3.12 6.58 -0.91
C PRO A 54 2.05 6.05 -1.85
N LEU A 55 1.27 6.93 -2.44
CA LEU A 55 0.38 6.65 -3.55
C LEU A 55 1.02 7.20 -4.84
N PHE A 56 1.37 6.30 -5.75
CA PHE A 56 1.82 6.62 -7.09
C PHE A 56 0.62 6.59 -8.04
N GLU A 57 0.26 7.74 -8.60
CA GLU A 57 -1.03 7.94 -9.27
C GLU A 57 -0.91 8.15 -10.78
N THR A 58 0.14 8.84 -11.24
CA THR A 58 0.36 9.09 -12.66
C THR A 58 1.26 8.03 -13.30
N VAL A 59 1.32 8.00 -14.61
CA VAL A 59 2.28 7.13 -15.32
C VAL A 59 3.72 7.49 -14.97
N GLU A 60 4.03 8.77 -14.85
CA GLU A 60 5.35 9.25 -14.44
C GLU A 60 5.71 8.77 -13.03
N ASP A 61 4.77 8.87 -12.08
CA ASP A 61 4.96 8.35 -10.72
C ASP A 61 5.21 6.85 -10.70
N LEU A 62 4.42 6.09 -11.46
CA LEU A 62 4.58 4.63 -11.55
C LEU A 62 5.94 4.23 -12.09
N GLN A 63 6.45 4.96 -13.07
CA GLN A 63 7.79 4.75 -13.64
C GLN A 63 8.89 5.19 -12.65
N GLY A 64 8.67 6.27 -11.91
CA GLY A 64 9.59 6.80 -10.90
C GLY A 64 9.61 6.04 -9.58
N ALA A 65 8.53 5.31 -9.24
CA ALA A 65 8.34 4.65 -7.95
C ALA A 65 9.53 3.77 -7.49
N PRO A 66 10.16 2.94 -8.36
CA PRO A 66 11.32 2.16 -7.95
C PRO A 66 12.52 3.01 -7.54
N ALA A 67 12.74 4.16 -8.18
CA ALA A 67 13.86 5.06 -7.86
C ALA A 67 13.63 5.75 -6.51
N VAL A 68 12.41 6.23 -6.25
CA VAL A 68 12.02 6.85 -4.97
C VAL A 68 12.17 5.85 -3.85
N MET A 69 11.55 4.67 -3.98
CA MET A 69 11.59 3.64 -2.94
C MET A 69 13.00 3.07 -2.73
N GLY A 70 13.79 2.90 -3.81
CA GLY A 70 15.16 2.44 -3.72
C GLY A 70 16.07 3.41 -2.97
N THR A 71 15.82 4.70 -3.06
CA THR A 71 16.54 5.70 -2.28
C THR A 71 16.18 5.61 -0.80
N LEU A 72 14.90 5.45 -0.47
CA LEU A 72 14.44 5.26 0.91
C LEU A 72 14.96 3.94 1.51
N PHE A 73 14.93 2.85 0.76
CA PHE A 73 15.40 1.54 1.23
C PHE A 73 16.92 1.48 1.48
N ARG A 74 17.70 2.37 0.86
CA ARG A 74 19.13 2.55 1.18
C ARG A 74 19.37 3.42 2.41
N HIS A 75 18.36 4.12 2.91
CA HIS A 75 18.52 5.03 4.04
C HIS A 75 18.41 4.28 5.38
N PRO A 76 19.48 4.15 6.18
CA PRO A 76 19.47 3.32 7.40
C PRO A 76 18.38 3.70 8.40
N PHE A 77 18.12 4.99 8.57
CA PHE A 77 17.06 5.49 9.43
C PHE A 77 15.68 5.02 8.97
N TYR A 78 15.40 5.09 7.67
CA TYR A 78 14.11 4.65 7.13
C TYR A 78 13.89 3.14 7.34
N LEU A 79 14.91 2.33 7.06
CA LEU A 79 14.88 0.89 7.31
C LEU A 79 14.61 0.55 8.78
N ALA A 80 15.27 1.27 9.71
CA ALA A 80 15.06 1.08 11.14
C ALA A 80 13.60 1.36 11.53
N LEU A 81 12.97 2.37 10.96
CA LEU A 81 11.55 2.68 11.21
C LEU A 81 10.62 1.57 10.69
N LEU A 82 10.89 0.99 9.51
CA LEU A 82 10.09 -0.10 8.95
C LEU A 82 10.14 -1.36 9.82
N GLY A 83 11.27 -1.63 10.45
CA GLY A 83 11.50 -2.80 11.32
C GLY A 83 11.21 -2.54 12.81
N SER A 84 10.68 -1.38 13.18
CA SER A 84 10.55 -0.94 14.58
C SER A 84 9.67 -1.83 15.47
N ASP A 85 8.87 -2.72 14.89
CA ASP A 85 8.05 -3.71 15.62
C ASP A 85 8.79 -5.03 15.93
N GLY A 86 10.07 -5.13 15.58
CA GLY A 86 10.87 -6.34 15.75
C GLY A 86 10.57 -7.48 14.76
N GLY A 87 9.69 -7.24 13.78
CA GLY A 87 9.42 -8.16 12.68
C GLY A 87 10.25 -7.87 11.41
N GLN A 88 9.96 -8.60 10.35
CA GLN A 88 10.50 -8.26 9.03
C GLN A 88 10.06 -6.85 8.63
N PRO A 89 10.98 -5.97 8.18
CA PRO A 89 10.62 -4.66 7.68
C PRO A 89 9.54 -4.76 6.61
N LEU A 90 8.45 -4.00 6.77
CA LEU A 90 7.30 -4.03 5.87
C LEU A 90 7.06 -2.63 5.31
N GLN A 91 7.12 -2.51 3.99
CA GLN A 91 6.68 -1.33 3.26
C GLN A 91 5.35 -1.59 2.55
N GLU A 92 4.40 -0.68 2.72
CA GLU A 92 3.19 -0.63 1.90
C GLU A 92 3.34 0.47 0.85
N VAL A 93 2.94 0.18 -0.40
CA VAL A 93 2.91 1.13 -1.51
C VAL A 93 1.55 1.06 -2.16
N MET A 94 0.89 2.19 -2.32
CA MET A 94 -0.40 2.27 -3.01
C MET A 94 -0.22 2.65 -4.47
N LEU A 95 -0.93 1.95 -5.35
CA LEU A 95 -0.94 2.23 -6.79
C LEU A 95 -2.32 2.75 -7.18
N GLY A 96 -2.34 3.89 -7.86
CA GLY A 96 -3.56 4.54 -8.33
C GLY A 96 -3.97 4.05 -9.71
N TYR A 97 -5.19 3.51 -9.82
CA TYR A 97 -5.74 3.01 -11.08
C TYR A 97 -6.57 4.06 -11.81
N SER A 98 -7.37 4.83 -11.08
CA SER A 98 -8.29 5.81 -11.67
C SER A 98 -7.56 6.95 -12.34
N ASP A 99 -6.57 7.51 -11.65
CA ASP A 99 -5.87 8.69 -12.12
C ASP A 99 -4.88 8.35 -13.23
N SER A 100 -4.16 7.23 -13.13
CA SER A 100 -3.33 6.73 -14.22
C SER A 100 -4.15 6.37 -15.48
N ASN A 101 -5.38 5.86 -15.33
CA ASN A 101 -6.28 5.62 -16.45
C ASN A 101 -6.72 6.92 -17.14
N LYS A 102 -6.96 7.99 -16.40
CA LYS A 102 -7.27 9.32 -16.95
C LYS A 102 -6.07 9.93 -17.65
N ASP A 103 -4.87 9.69 -17.12
CA ASP A 103 -3.61 10.22 -17.63
C ASP A 103 -3.23 9.59 -18.98
N SER A 104 -3.32 8.28 -19.14
CA SER A 104 -2.75 7.56 -20.29
C SER A 104 -3.67 6.53 -20.95
N GLY A 105 -4.90 6.42 -20.49
CA GLY A 105 -5.85 5.40 -20.93
C GLY A 105 -5.63 4.04 -20.28
N PHE A 106 -6.65 3.19 -20.42
CA PHE A 106 -6.76 1.92 -19.68
C PHE A 106 -5.59 0.95 -19.92
N LEU A 107 -5.21 0.75 -21.19
CA LEU A 107 -4.16 -0.23 -21.55
C LEU A 107 -2.78 0.22 -21.03
N SER A 108 -2.41 1.45 -21.31
CA SER A 108 -1.12 2.02 -20.89
C SER A 108 -0.99 2.04 -19.37
N SER A 109 -2.03 2.50 -18.67
CA SER A 109 -2.06 2.54 -17.22
C SER A 109 -1.86 1.15 -16.60
N ASN A 110 -2.63 0.14 -17.04
CA ASN A 110 -2.49 -1.22 -16.51
C ASN A 110 -1.11 -1.82 -16.80
N TRP A 111 -0.51 -1.50 -17.95
CA TRP A 111 0.83 -1.93 -18.29
C TRP A 111 1.90 -1.28 -17.39
N GLU A 112 1.79 0.02 -17.13
CA GLU A 112 2.70 0.72 -16.21
C GLU A 112 2.56 0.22 -14.77
N ILE A 113 1.34 -0.01 -14.29
CA ILE A 113 1.08 -0.63 -12.98
C ILE A 113 1.71 -2.02 -12.90
N HIS A 114 1.58 -2.84 -13.94
CA HIS A 114 2.18 -4.18 -14.01
C HIS A 114 3.71 -4.11 -13.89
N LYS A 115 4.36 -3.21 -14.64
CA LYS A 115 5.81 -3.01 -14.58
C LYS A 115 6.26 -2.50 -13.21
N ALA A 116 5.54 -1.51 -12.66
CA ALA A 116 5.85 -0.94 -11.34
C ALA A 116 5.80 -2.01 -10.24
N GLN A 117 4.80 -2.87 -10.24
CA GLN A 117 4.70 -3.97 -9.27
C GLN A 117 5.91 -4.90 -9.31
N ILE A 118 6.31 -5.34 -10.52
CA ILE A 118 7.48 -6.23 -10.69
C ILE A 118 8.75 -5.54 -10.20
N ALA A 119 8.96 -4.28 -10.58
CA ALA A 119 10.15 -3.54 -10.21
C ALA A 119 10.23 -3.27 -8.70
N LEU A 120 9.12 -2.87 -8.06
CA LEU A 120 9.04 -2.65 -6.61
C LEU A 120 9.25 -3.96 -5.83
N GLN A 121 8.70 -5.07 -6.30
CA GLN A 121 8.88 -6.37 -5.65
C GLN A 121 10.34 -6.85 -5.71
N ARG A 122 11.01 -6.71 -6.86
CA ARG A 122 12.44 -7.02 -6.99
C ARG A 122 13.27 -6.18 -6.05
N LEU A 123 13.03 -4.87 -6.05
CA LEU A 123 13.71 -3.93 -5.17
C LEU A 123 13.53 -4.28 -3.69
N ALA A 124 12.33 -4.63 -3.27
CA ALA A 124 12.04 -5.00 -1.88
C ALA A 124 12.80 -6.28 -1.47
N ILE A 125 12.84 -7.29 -2.36
CA ILE A 125 13.60 -8.52 -2.14
C ILE A 125 15.10 -8.21 -2.00
N GLU A 126 15.67 -7.38 -2.87
CA GLU A 126 17.08 -6.97 -2.82
C GLU A 126 17.47 -6.31 -1.49
N HIS A 127 16.52 -5.61 -0.85
CA HIS A 127 16.74 -4.93 0.42
C HIS A 127 16.22 -5.71 1.66
N GLY A 128 15.72 -6.94 1.48
CA GLY A 128 15.20 -7.75 2.59
C GLY A 128 13.90 -7.23 3.20
N ILE A 129 13.14 -6.43 2.45
CA ILE A 129 11.91 -5.79 2.87
C ILE A 129 10.71 -6.60 2.37
N ALA A 130 9.72 -6.85 3.24
CA ALA A 130 8.42 -7.32 2.79
C ALA A 130 7.66 -6.19 2.13
N LEU A 131 7.14 -6.41 0.92
CA LEU A 131 6.32 -5.44 0.21
C LEU A 131 4.85 -5.84 0.29
N ARG A 132 3.99 -4.86 0.54
CA ARG A 132 2.54 -5.01 0.40
C ARG A 132 2.03 -3.96 -0.59
N ILE A 133 1.56 -4.42 -1.75
CA ILE A 133 0.91 -3.53 -2.69
C ILE A 133 -0.54 -3.29 -2.25
N PHE A 134 -0.90 -2.01 -2.17
CA PHE A 134 -2.25 -1.55 -1.94
C PHE A 134 -2.85 -1.08 -3.27
N HIS A 135 -3.76 -1.88 -3.80
CA HIS A 135 -4.41 -1.63 -5.08
C HIS A 135 -5.56 -0.65 -4.91
N GLY A 136 -5.34 0.59 -5.31
CA GLY A 136 -6.32 1.67 -5.29
C GLY A 136 -7.33 1.55 -6.44
N ARG A 137 -7.94 0.38 -6.63
CA ARG A 137 -8.91 0.12 -7.71
C ARG A 137 -10.26 0.79 -7.49
N GLY A 138 -10.52 1.25 -6.27
CA GLY A 138 -11.69 2.06 -5.92
C GLY A 138 -13.00 1.37 -6.28
N GLY A 139 -13.89 2.11 -6.94
CA GLY A 139 -15.24 1.66 -7.28
C GLY A 139 -15.33 0.62 -8.39
N SER A 140 -14.25 0.20 -9.01
CA SER A 140 -14.30 -0.80 -10.09
C SER A 140 -14.44 -2.24 -9.59
N VAL A 141 -13.83 -2.57 -8.43
CA VAL A 141 -13.88 -3.92 -7.86
C VAL A 141 -15.30 -4.23 -7.33
N GLY A 142 -15.85 -5.36 -7.75
CA GLY A 142 -17.23 -5.75 -7.42
C GLY A 142 -18.31 -5.02 -8.23
N ARG A 143 -17.89 -4.15 -9.17
CA ARG A 143 -18.75 -3.48 -10.16
C ARG A 143 -18.27 -3.86 -11.57
N GLY A 144 -18.11 -2.93 -12.49
CA GLY A 144 -17.65 -3.21 -13.85
C GLY A 144 -16.21 -3.75 -13.98
N GLY A 145 -15.40 -3.69 -12.93
CA GLY A 145 -14.02 -4.19 -12.90
C GLY A 145 -13.84 -5.65 -12.48
N GLY A 146 -14.96 -6.38 -12.29
CA GLY A 146 -14.97 -7.80 -11.93
C GLY A 146 -14.79 -8.08 -10.42
N PRO A 147 -14.92 -9.34 -10.01
CA PRO A 147 -14.81 -9.75 -8.62
C PRO A 147 -13.35 -9.67 -8.10
N ALA A 148 -13.21 -9.54 -6.78
CA ALA A 148 -11.91 -9.38 -6.12
C ALA A 148 -10.92 -10.52 -6.42
N TYR A 149 -11.39 -11.77 -6.49
CA TYR A 149 -10.54 -12.92 -6.77
C TYR A 149 -9.89 -12.84 -8.17
N GLN A 150 -10.61 -12.38 -9.18
CA GLN A 150 -10.03 -12.17 -10.51
C GLN A 150 -8.96 -11.08 -10.50
N ALA A 151 -9.15 -10.04 -9.69
CA ALA A 151 -8.14 -9.02 -9.52
C ALA A 151 -6.87 -9.56 -8.84
N ILE A 152 -7.00 -10.55 -7.96
CA ILE A 152 -5.87 -11.24 -7.32
C ILE A 152 -5.14 -12.11 -8.36
N LEU A 153 -5.87 -12.96 -9.08
CA LEU A 153 -5.31 -13.86 -10.09
C LEU A 153 -4.63 -13.12 -11.27
N ALA A 154 -5.04 -11.89 -11.53
CA ALA A 154 -4.46 -11.05 -12.60
C ALA A 154 -3.16 -10.35 -12.17
N GLN A 155 -2.68 -10.53 -10.93
CA GLN A 155 -1.43 -9.91 -10.51
C GLN A 155 -0.22 -10.57 -11.20
N PRO A 156 0.87 -9.82 -11.45
CA PRO A 156 2.09 -10.39 -12.00
C PRO A 156 2.62 -11.54 -11.13
N SER A 157 3.10 -12.60 -11.77
CA SER A 157 3.68 -13.73 -11.05
C SER A 157 4.82 -13.28 -10.13
N GLY A 158 4.84 -13.78 -8.88
CA GLY A 158 5.85 -13.47 -7.88
C GLY A 158 5.70 -12.11 -7.19
N THR A 159 4.64 -11.33 -7.48
CA THR A 159 4.35 -10.07 -6.77
C THR A 159 3.43 -10.23 -5.57
N LEU A 160 2.79 -11.38 -5.44
CA LEU A 160 2.00 -11.76 -4.27
C LEU A 160 2.81 -12.74 -3.41
N SER A 161 2.97 -12.39 -2.14
CA SER A 161 3.60 -13.25 -1.11
C SER A 161 2.64 -13.42 0.08
N GLY A 162 1.41 -13.86 -0.21
CA GLY A 162 0.35 -14.07 0.79
C GLY A 162 -0.23 -12.79 1.38
N ARG A 163 0.05 -11.62 0.79
CA ARG A 163 -0.45 -10.32 1.28
C ARG A 163 -0.86 -9.44 0.13
N ILE A 164 -2.11 -9.00 0.13
CA ILE A 164 -2.65 -8.01 -0.80
C ILE A 164 -3.59 -7.07 -0.04
N LYS A 165 -3.68 -5.82 -0.47
CA LYS A 165 -4.66 -4.87 0.03
C LYS A 165 -5.37 -4.24 -1.17
N ILE A 166 -6.69 -4.27 -1.15
CA ILE A 166 -7.55 -3.78 -2.24
C ILE A 166 -8.60 -2.86 -1.64
N THR A 167 -8.84 -1.70 -2.28
CA THR A 167 -10.00 -0.87 -1.93
C THR A 167 -11.27 -1.43 -2.53
N GLU A 168 -12.32 -1.49 -1.71
CA GLU A 168 -13.69 -1.72 -2.16
C GLU A 168 -14.61 -0.65 -1.59
N GLN A 169 -15.70 -0.33 -2.27
CA GLN A 169 -16.70 0.61 -1.78
C GLN A 169 -17.50 0.00 -0.64
N GLY A 170 -17.92 0.84 0.33
CA GLY A 170 -18.66 0.37 1.51
C GLY A 170 -19.96 -0.38 1.19
N GLU A 171 -20.70 0.04 0.17
CA GLU A 171 -21.92 -0.66 -0.28
C GLU A 171 -21.62 -2.04 -0.90
N VAL A 172 -20.45 -2.21 -1.54
CA VAL A 172 -20.01 -3.51 -2.05
C VAL A 172 -19.65 -4.44 -0.90
N LEU A 173 -18.92 -3.94 0.10
CA LEU A 173 -18.63 -4.69 1.33
C LEU A 173 -19.89 -5.09 2.07
N ALA A 174 -20.85 -4.18 2.21
CA ALA A 174 -22.13 -4.48 2.84
C ALA A 174 -22.87 -5.61 2.11
N SER A 175 -22.93 -5.56 0.78
CA SER A 175 -23.61 -6.62 0.00
C SER A 175 -22.90 -7.96 0.06
N LYS A 176 -21.57 -7.99 0.14
CA LYS A 176 -20.77 -9.22 0.20
C LYS A 176 -20.79 -9.91 1.56
N TYR A 177 -20.90 -9.14 2.65
CA TYR A 177 -20.68 -9.64 4.00
C TYR A 177 -21.89 -9.47 4.93
N SER A 178 -23.06 -9.04 4.41
CA SER A 178 -24.27 -8.85 5.22
C SER A 178 -24.95 -10.16 5.63
N LEU A 179 -24.79 -11.22 4.84
CA LEU A 179 -25.35 -12.54 5.12
C LEU A 179 -24.22 -13.55 5.33
N PRO A 180 -24.30 -14.43 6.35
CA PRO A 180 -23.23 -15.40 6.66
C PRO A 180 -22.82 -16.27 5.48
N GLU A 181 -23.77 -16.78 4.70
CA GLU A 181 -23.53 -17.66 3.56
C GLU A 181 -22.77 -16.93 2.43
N LEU A 182 -23.16 -15.67 2.15
CA LEU A 182 -22.47 -14.83 1.16
C LEU A 182 -21.09 -14.44 1.66
N ALA A 183 -20.96 -14.13 2.94
CA ALA A 183 -19.67 -13.79 3.56
C ALA A 183 -18.71 -14.96 3.45
N LEU A 184 -19.14 -16.18 3.78
CA LEU A 184 -18.33 -17.39 3.66
C LEU A 184 -17.85 -17.61 2.23
N TYR A 185 -18.78 -17.57 1.27
CA TYR A 185 -18.46 -17.72 -0.16
C TYR A 185 -17.41 -16.70 -0.64
N ASN A 186 -17.58 -15.40 -0.29
CA ASN A 186 -16.66 -14.37 -0.69
C ASN A 186 -15.29 -14.54 -0.02
N LEU A 187 -15.23 -14.91 1.27
CA LEU A 187 -13.96 -15.14 1.99
C LEU A 187 -13.22 -16.36 1.43
N GLU A 188 -13.90 -17.47 1.20
CA GLU A 188 -13.30 -18.66 0.59
C GLU A 188 -12.74 -18.35 -0.79
N THR A 189 -13.51 -17.66 -1.64
CA THR A 189 -13.11 -17.31 -3.01
C THR A 189 -11.87 -16.41 -3.03
N VAL A 190 -11.77 -15.43 -2.11
CA VAL A 190 -10.61 -14.53 -2.02
C VAL A 190 -9.40 -15.25 -1.42
N THR A 191 -9.61 -16.16 -0.46
CA THR A 191 -8.53 -16.87 0.22
C THR A 191 -7.89 -17.95 -0.66
N THR A 192 -8.65 -18.52 -1.59
CA THR A 192 -8.19 -19.58 -2.50
C THR A 192 -7.61 -19.04 -3.82
N ALA A 193 -7.77 -17.75 -4.11
CA ALA A 193 -7.20 -17.11 -5.28
C ALA A 193 -5.71 -16.85 -5.10
#